data_e16a911b0318f4932e1196b5d1e79bcd
#
_entry.id   e16a911b0318f4932e1196b5d1e79bcd
#
_cell.length_a   1.000
_cell.length_b   1.000
_cell.length_c   1.000
_cell.angle_alpha   90.00
_cell.angle_beta   90.00
_cell.angle_gamma   90.00
#
_symmetry.space_group_name_H-M   'P 1'
#
loop_
_entity.id
_entity.type
_entity.pdbx_description
1 polymer ?
#
loop_
_entity_poly.entity_id
_entity_poly.type
_entity_poly.pdbx_seq_one_letter_code
_entity_poly.pdbx_strand_id
1 'polypeptide(L)'
;MRYTSTRDKNVGVTSAWAIAQGISADGGLFVPVEIPKLSLEDIAAMADMSYVERAKRVLALYLTDFTPEELAYCVEGAYGDNKFSSEDIAPIHELRAGEEILELWRGPTCAFKDMALQMLPRLMTVSVRKTVGTRETVILVATSGDTGKAALEGFKDVEGTKILVFYPDEGVSPMQKLQMTTQEGGNVSVCAIKGNFDDAQT
;
A
#
# COMPACT_ATOMS: atom_id res chain seq x y z
N MET A 1 -2.39 -19.81 0.82
CA MET A 1 -3.13 -19.03 1.84
C MET A 1 -4.53 -18.76 1.33
N ARG A 2 -5.56 -18.90 2.15
CA ARG A 2 -6.93 -18.45 1.84
C ARG A 2 -7.30 -17.28 2.74
N TYR A 3 -8.21 -16.46 2.24
CA TYR A 3 -8.73 -15.28 2.93
C TYR A 3 -10.22 -15.44 3.17
N THR A 4 -10.69 -14.97 4.31
CA THR A 4 -12.10 -14.98 4.73
C THR A 4 -12.55 -13.57 5.08
N SER A 5 -13.86 -13.33 5.17
CA SER A 5 -14.39 -12.07 5.66
C SER A 5 -14.39 -12.02 7.20
N THR A 6 -14.18 -10.83 7.75
CA THR A 6 -14.36 -10.57 9.19
C THR A 6 -15.81 -10.76 9.64
N ARG A 7 -16.78 -10.71 8.72
CA ARG A 7 -18.22 -10.87 9.00
C ARG A 7 -18.78 -12.23 8.62
N ASP A 8 -18.20 -12.90 7.62
CA ASP A 8 -18.60 -14.25 7.21
C ASP A 8 -17.38 -15.15 7.00
N LYS A 9 -17.18 -16.08 7.92
CA LYS A 9 -16.06 -17.04 7.89
C LYS A 9 -16.20 -18.10 6.80
N ASN A 10 -17.37 -18.24 6.17
CA ASN A 10 -17.57 -19.17 5.05
C ASN A 10 -17.04 -18.63 3.73
N VAL A 11 -16.80 -17.33 3.65
CA VAL A 11 -16.10 -16.72 2.52
C VAL A 11 -14.69 -17.29 2.42
N GLY A 12 -14.30 -17.73 1.24
CA GLY A 12 -12.98 -18.33 1.04
C GLY A 12 -12.42 -17.97 -0.32
N VAL A 13 -11.49 -16.99 -0.37
CA VAL A 13 -10.93 -16.43 -1.60
C VAL A 13 -9.40 -16.49 -1.61
N THR A 14 -8.78 -16.27 -2.77
CA THR A 14 -7.34 -16.12 -2.91
C THR A 14 -6.89 -14.73 -2.50
N SER A 15 -5.60 -14.51 -2.29
CA SER A 15 -5.07 -13.19 -1.96
C SER A 15 -5.27 -12.21 -3.12
N ALA A 16 -5.03 -12.61 -4.35
CA ALA A 16 -5.25 -11.76 -5.52
C ALA A 16 -6.72 -11.33 -5.64
N TRP A 17 -7.67 -12.24 -5.36
CA TRP A 17 -9.09 -11.89 -5.40
C TRP A 17 -9.46 -10.91 -4.28
N ALA A 18 -8.96 -11.14 -3.05
CA ALA A 18 -9.19 -10.25 -1.91
C ALA A 18 -8.66 -8.84 -2.17
N ILE A 19 -7.47 -8.71 -2.77
CA ILE A 19 -6.85 -7.41 -3.10
C ILE A 19 -7.65 -6.72 -4.21
N ALA A 20 -8.02 -7.43 -5.28
CA ALA A 20 -8.77 -6.85 -6.39
C ALA A 20 -10.18 -6.39 -5.99
N GLN A 21 -10.82 -7.12 -5.07
CA GLN A 21 -12.17 -6.81 -4.58
C GLN A 21 -12.17 -5.71 -3.50
N GLY A 22 -11.13 -5.65 -2.65
CA GLY A 22 -10.98 -4.69 -1.56
C GLY A 22 -11.85 -5.02 -0.33
N ILE A 23 -13.17 -4.90 -0.44
CA ILE A 23 -14.13 -5.19 0.64
C ILE A 23 -15.01 -6.39 0.24
N SER A 24 -15.27 -7.29 1.19
CA SER A 24 -16.18 -8.41 0.97
C SER A 24 -17.61 -7.94 0.71
N ALA A 25 -18.41 -8.72 -0.02
CA ALA A 25 -19.80 -8.41 -0.35
C ALA A 25 -20.70 -8.21 0.89
N ASP A 26 -20.31 -8.76 2.03
CA ASP A 26 -20.97 -8.58 3.33
C ASP A 26 -20.51 -7.31 4.09
N GLY A 27 -19.63 -6.50 3.48
CA GLY A 27 -19.03 -5.31 4.06
C GLY A 27 -17.93 -5.59 5.08
N GLY A 28 -17.47 -6.85 5.20
CA GLY A 28 -16.33 -7.24 6.03
C GLY A 28 -14.99 -7.02 5.34
N LEU A 29 -13.93 -6.98 6.11
CA LEU A 29 -12.56 -6.96 5.62
C LEU A 29 -12.07 -8.38 5.32
N PHE A 30 -11.24 -8.54 4.29
CA PHE A 30 -10.57 -9.80 4.06
C PHE A 30 -9.38 -9.96 5.00
N VAL A 31 -9.35 -11.10 5.69
CA VAL A 31 -8.26 -11.49 6.59
C VAL A 31 -7.79 -12.91 6.24
N PRO A 32 -6.51 -13.25 6.42
CA PRO A 32 -6.04 -14.60 6.21
C PRO A 32 -6.72 -15.55 7.21
N VAL A 33 -7.05 -16.76 6.78
CA VAL A 33 -7.69 -17.78 7.65
C VAL A 33 -6.78 -18.23 8.78
N GLU A 34 -5.48 -18.09 8.60
CA GLU A 34 -4.45 -18.33 9.61
C GLU A 34 -3.31 -17.33 9.44
N ILE A 35 -2.66 -16.99 10.53
CA ILE A 35 -1.45 -16.14 10.50
C ILE A 35 -0.24 -17.08 10.41
N PRO A 36 0.57 -16.99 9.32
CA PRO A 36 1.78 -17.78 9.18
C PRO A 36 2.74 -17.55 10.34
N LYS A 37 3.38 -18.62 10.78
CA LYS A 37 4.39 -18.55 11.85
C LYS A 37 5.78 -18.68 11.23
N LEU A 38 6.67 -17.82 11.68
CA LEU A 38 8.10 -17.91 11.40
C LEU A 38 8.79 -18.58 12.58
N SER A 39 9.68 -19.53 12.31
CA SER A 39 10.57 -20.09 13.32
C SER A 39 11.69 -19.09 13.67
N LEU A 40 12.38 -19.30 14.79
CA LEU A 40 13.56 -18.52 15.13
C LEU A 40 14.67 -18.67 14.07
N GLU A 41 14.77 -19.85 13.45
CA GLU A 41 15.70 -20.11 12.35
C GLU A 41 15.35 -19.28 11.11
N ASP A 42 14.04 -19.16 10.76
CA ASP A 42 13.58 -18.29 9.68
C ASP A 42 13.90 -16.82 9.94
N ILE A 43 13.70 -16.36 11.18
CA ILE A 43 13.99 -14.99 11.60
C ILE A 43 15.51 -14.75 11.53
N ALA A 44 16.32 -15.65 12.04
CA ALA A 44 17.78 -15.56 11.99
C ALA A 44 18.29 -15.53 10.55
N ALA A 45 17.72 -16.36 9.66
CA ALA A 45 18.09 -16.37 8.24
C ALA A 45 17.74 -15.07 7.50
N MET A 46 16.87 -14.23 8.06
CA MET A 46 16.53 -12.91 7.50
C MET A 46 17.39 -11.77 8.07
N ALA A 47 18.23 -12.02 9.07
CA ALA A 47 18.98 -10.96 9.75
C ALA A 47 19.87 -10.16 8.79
N ASP A 48 20.58 -10.84 7.89
CA ASP A 48 21.51 -10.24 6.93
C ASP A 48 20.88 -9.90 5.58
N MET A 49 19.56 -10.11 5.42
CA MET A 49 18.84 -9.80 4.18
C MET A 49 18.57 -8.31 4.08
N SER A 50 18.55 -7.79 2.84
CA SER A 50 18.01 -6.46 2.55
C SER A 50 16.51 -6.37 2.90
N TYR A 51 16.00 -5.15 3.04
CA TYR A 51 14.56 -4.93 3.24
C TYR A 51 13.71 -5.59 2.13
N VAL A 52 14.14 -5.45 0.88
CA VAL A 52 13.47 -6.04 -0.30
C VAL A 52 13.39 -7.57 -0.19
N GLU A 53 14.48 -8.23 0.20
CA GLU A 53 14.51 -9.69 0.36
C GLU A 53 13.61 -10.16 1.52
N ARG A 54 13.65 -9.46 2.66
CA ARG A 54 12.75 -9.73 3.79
C ARG A 54 11.28 -9.55 3.39
N ALA A 55 10.97 -8.47 2.65
CA ALA A 55 9.61 -8.20 2.17
C ALA A 55 9.12 -9.32 1.24
N LYS A 56 9.92 -9.77 0.27
CA LYS A 56 9.59 -10.92 -0.59
C LYS A 56 9.30 -12.17 0.23
N ARG A 57 10.16 -12.49 1.20
CA ARG A 57 10.02 -13.69 2.02
C ARG A 57 8.75 -13.65 2.88
N VAL A 58 8.48 -12.52 3.53
CA VAL A 58 7.28 -12.37 4.38
C VAL A 58 6.01 -12.37 3.54
N LEU A 59 5.97 -11.60 2.44
CA LEU A 59 4.79 -11.54 1.58
C LEU A 59 4.47 -12.86 0.90
N ALA A 60 5.45 -13.69 0.56
CA ALA A 60 5.23 -15.02 0.00
C ALA A 60 4.41 -15.94 0.92
N LEU A 61 4.45 -15.73 2.23
CA LEU A 61 3.65 -16.49 3.19
C LEU A 61 2.14 -16.17 3.09
N TYR A 62 1.82 -14.94 2.70
CA TYR A 62 0.46 -14.43 2.59
C TYR A 62 -0.08 -14.49 1.16
N LEU A 63 0.74 -14.17 0.17
CA LEU A 63 0.36 -14.03 -1.23
C LEU A 63 0.70 -15.33 -2.01
N THR A 64 0.20 -16.48 -1.54
CA THR A 64 0.58 -17.81 -2.04
C THR A 64 0.09 -18.11 -3.46
N ASP A 65 -0.77 -17.30 -4.02
CA ASP A 65 -1.23 -17.36 -5.40
C ASP A 65 -0.47 -16.41 -6.35
N PHE A 66 0.52 -15.66 -5.82
CA PHE A 66 1.47 -14.89 -6.63
C PHE A 66 2.68 -15.76 -6.97
N THR A 67 3.20 -15.62 -8.19
CA THR A 67 4.47 -16.26 -8.54
C THR A 67 5.65 -15.52 -7.92
N PRO A 68 6.83 -16.13 -7.80
CA PRO A 68 8.03 -15.44 -7.33
C PRO A 68 8.37 -14.19 -8.15
N GLU A 69 8.14 -14.22 -9.48
CA GLU A 69 8.38 -13.11 -10.38
C GLU A 69 7.38 -11.97 -10.16
N GLU A 70 6.10 -12.29 -9.92
CA GLU A 70 5.07 -11.31 -9.57
C GLU A 70 5.37 -10.63 -8.24
N LEU A 71 5.80 -11.40 -7.24
CA LEU A 71 6.23 -10.85 -5.95
C LEU A 71 7.47 -9.97 -6.09
N ALA A 72 8.47 -10.42 -6.85
CA ALA A 72 9.66 -9.64 -7.12
C ALA A 72 9.31 -8.31 -7.79
N TYR A 73 8.49 -8.33 -8.85
CA TYR A 73 7.99 -7.13 -9.52
C TYR A 73 7.31 -6.15 -8.54
N CYS A 74 6.42 -6.67 -7.65
CA CYS A 74 5.72 -5.84 -6.69
C CYS A 74 6.67 -5.22 -5.67
N VAL A 75 7.53 -6.01 -5.05
CA VAL A 75 8.41 -5.59 -3.95
C VAL A 75 9.53 -4.68 -4.46
N GLU A 76 10.20 -5.04 -5.55
CA GLU A 76 11.25 -4.21 -6.16
C GLU A 76 10.69 -2.89 -6.66
N GLY A 77 9.54 -2.94 -7.29
CA GLY A 77 8.87 -1.73 -7.74
C GLY A 77 8.37 -0.83 -6.61
N ALA A 78 8.09 -1.38 -5.41
CA ALA A 78 7.67 -0.60 -4.25
C ALA A 78 8.85 0.00 -3.47
N TYR A 79 9.88 -0.79 -3.25
CA TYR A 79 10.97 -0.47 -2.31
C TYR A 79 12.35 -0.39 -2.96
N GLY A 80 12.45 -0.65 -4.28
CA GLY A 80 13.67 -0.48 -5.06
C GLY A 80 13.85 0.96 -5.59
N ASP A 81 14.83 1.11 -6.48
CA ASP A 81 15.08 2.31 -7.30
C ASP A 81 15.29 3.62 -6.51
N ASN A 82 15.86 3.55 -5.31
CA ASN A 82 16.13 4.72 -4.46
C ASN A 82 14.90 5.59 -4.16
N LYS A 83 13.71 4.98 -4.09
CA LYS A 83 12.47 5.69 -3.73
C LYS A 83 12.45 6.17 -2.28
N PHE A 84 13.18 5.46 -1.44
CA PHE A 84 13.34 5.82 -0.03
C PHE A 84 14.71 6.45 0.19
N SER A 85 14.80 7.41 1.09
CA SER A 85 16.05 8.12 1.40
C SER A 85 17.03 7.31 2.27
N SER A 86 16.73 6.05 2.51
CA SER A 86 17.58 5.08 3.21
C SER A 86 17.56 3.74 2.49
N GLU A 87 18.71 3.08 2.37
CA GLU A 87 18.83 1.71 1.84
C GLU A 87 18.06 0.69 2.70
N ASP A 88 17.97 0.94 4.00
CA ASP A 88 17.20 0.11 4.94
C ASP A 88 15.68 0.32 4.85
N ILE A 89 15.22 1.26 4.01
CA ILE A 89 13.81 1.63 3.81
C ILE A 89 13.15 2.18 5.10
N ALA A 90 13.19 1.44 6.18
CA ALA A 90 12.68 1.81 7.50
C ALA A 90 13.76 1.52 8.56
N PRO A 91 14.81 2.35 8.63
CA PRO A 91 15.89 2.15 9.59
C PRO A 91 15.41 2.35 11.03
N ILE A 92 16.11 1.68 11.93
CA ILE A 92 15.94 1.88 13.38
C ILE A 92 17.05 2.80 13.86
N HIS A 93 16.67 3.88 14.53
CA HIS A 93 17.58 4.82 15.17
C HIS A 93 17.53 4.65 16.69
N GLU A 94 18.66 4.33 17.32
CA GLU A 94 18.76 4.30 18.76
C GLU A 94 18.80 5.75 19.30
N LEU A 95 17.79 6.14 20.05
CA LEU A 95 17.71 7.45 20.69
C LEU A 95 18.55 7.48 21.96
N ARG A 96 18.44 6.42 22.76
CA ARG A 96 19.25 6.15 23.97
C ARG A 96 19.10 4.66 24.33
N ALA A 97 19.97 4.17 25.21
CA ALA A 97 19.98 2.76 25.61
C ALA A 97 18.58 2.24 25.97
N GLY A 98 18.08 1.28 25.18
CA GLY A 98 16.77 0.66 25.32
C GLY A 98 15.59 1.45 24.75
N GLU A 99 15.82 2.55 24.04
CA GLU A 99 14.78 3.28 23.31
C GLU A 99 15.19 3.46 21.85
N GLU A 100 14.36 2.93 20.96
CA GLU A 100 14.59 2.95 19.52
C GLU A 100 13.43 3.62 18.80
N ILE A 101 13.76 4.29 17.69
CA ILE A 101 12.78 4.91 16.79
C ILE A 101 12.83 4.20 15.45
N LEU A 102 11.71 3.62 15.03
CA LEU A 102 11.52 3.13 13.68
C LEU A 102 11.17 4.32 12.77
N GLU A 103 12.06 4.65 11.83
CA GLU A 103 11.90 5.81 10.96
C GLU A 103 11.03 5.47 9.75
N LEU A 104 9.76 5.84 9.78
CA LEU A 104 8.79 5.58 8.71
C LEU A 104 8.59 6.76 7.74
N TRP A 105 9.39 7.82 7.88
CA TRP A 105 9.31 9.02 7.03
C TRP A 105 10.32 9.05 5.87
N ARG A 106 11.00 7.96 5.60
CA ARG A 106 12.04 7.87 4.57
C ARG A 106 11.49 7.74 3.15
N GLY A 107 10.19 7.54 3.00
CA GLY A 107 9.53 7.40 1.71
C GLY A 107 9.34 8.73 0.95
N PRO A 108 8.83 8.64 -0.29
CA PRO A 108 8.78 9.78 -1.22
C PRO A 108 7.87 10.93 -0.75
N THR A 109 6.90 10.67 0.12
CA THR A 109 6.01 11.71 0.67
C THR A 109 6.28 12.05 2.13
N CYS A 110 7.32 11.44 2.72
CA CYS A 110 7.68 11.56 4.12
C CYS A 110 6.57 11.15 5.10
N ALA A 111 5.55 10.43 4.64
CA ALA A 111 4.49 9.87 5.45
C ALA A 111 4.68 8.36 5.63
N PHE A 112 4.38 7.82 6.83
CA PHE A 112 4.46 6.38 7.07
C PHE A 112 3.60 5.54 6.10
N LYS A 113 2.59 6.16 5.50
CA LYS A 113 1.71 5.56 4.49
C LYS A 113 2.43 5.15 3.22
N ASP A 114 3.59 5.70 2.93
CA ASP A 114 4.43 5.30 1.81
C ASP A 114 4.79 3.80 1.87
N MET A 115 4.98 3.27 3.08
CA MET A 115 5.26 1.85 3.28
C MET A 115 4.20 0.94 2.65
N ALA A 116 2.93 1.31 2.72
CA ALA A 116 1.83 0.55 2.12
C ALA A 116 1.49 1.04 0.70
N LEU A 117 1.46 2.35 0.48
CA LEU A 117 0.97 2.92 -0.77
C LEU A 117 1.97 2.86 -1.93
N GLN A 118 3.25 2.58 -1.69
CA GLN A 118 4.17 2.20 -2.75
C GLN A 118 3.95 0.74 -3.21
N MET A 119 3.46 -0.13 -2.33
CA MET A 119 3.20 -1.55 -2.61
C MET A 119 1.82 -1.80 -3.21
N LEU A 120 0.77 -1.17 -2.68
CA LEU A 120 -0.62 -1.43 -3.04
C LEU A 120 -0.91 -1.35 -4.55
N PRO A 121 -0.45 -0.33 -5.31
CA PRO A 121 -0.74 -0.23 -6.74
C PRO A 121 -0.23 -1.44 -7.52
N ARG A 122 0.92 -1.95 -7.17
CA ARG A 122 1.57 -3.09 -7.83
C ARG A 122 0.87 -4.40 -7.52
N LEU A 123 0.55 -4.63 -6.24
CA LEU A 123 -0.28 -5.78 -5.86
C LEU A 123 -1.65 -5.73 -6.53
N MET A 124 -2.26 -4.54 -6.61
CA MET A 124 -3.57 -4.36 -7.24
C MET A 124 -3.53 -4.66 -8.74
N THR A 125 -2.55 -4.15 -9.49
CA THR A 125 -2.45 -4.41 -10.93
C THR A 125 -2.23 -5.89 -11.24
N VAL A 126 -1.38 -6.57 -10.49
CA VAL A 126 -1.17 -8.02 -10.60
C VAL A 126 -2.47 -8.76 -10.26
N SER A 127 -3.13 -8.40 -9.16
CA SER A 127 -4.37 -9.03 -8.70
C SER A 127 -5.51 -8.87 -9.70
N VAL A 128 -5.71 -7.67 -10.23
CA VAL A 128 -6.74 -7.40 -11.27
C VAL A 128 -6.46 -8.23 -12.51
N ARG A 129 -5.22 -8.29 -12.99
CA ARG A 129 -4.82 -9.10 -14.14
C ARG A 129 -5.12 -10.59 -13.94
N LYS A 130 -4.90 -11.10 -12.72
CA LYS A 130 -5.13 -12.52 -12.37
C LYS A 130 -6.61 -12.87 -12.22
N THR A 131 -7.47 -11.93 -11.86
CA THR A 131 -8.86 -12.21 -11.46
C THR A 131 -9.89 -11.72 -12.44
N VAL A 132 -9.75 -10.52 -12.97
CA VAL A 132 -10.74 -9.86 -13.85
C VAL A 132 -10.19 -9.48 -15.22
N GLY A 133 -8.93 -9.77 -15.49
CA GLY A 133 -8.28 -9.51 -16.77
C GLY A 133 -7.80 -8.05 -16.92
N THR A 134 -7.78 -7.57 -18.16
CA THR A 134 -7.25 -6.24 -18.50
C THR A 134 -8.32 -5.15 -18.31
N ARG A 135 -8.69 -4.85 -17.08
CA ARG A 135 -9.60 -3.74 -16.76
C ARG A 135 -8.82 -2.57 -16.19
N GLU A 136 -9.20 -1.37 -16.59
CA GLU A 136 -8.73 -0.15 -15.95
C GLU A 136 -9.38 -0.03 -14.56
N THR A 137 -8.55 0.22 -13.55
CA THR A 137 -9.01 0.42 -12.16
C THR A 137 -8.99 1.90 -11.84
N VAL A 138 -10.13 2.45 -11.44
CA VAL A 138 -10.23 3.84 -10.97
C VAL A 138 -10.24 3.84 -9.45
N ILE A 139 -9.26 4.53 -8.86
CA ILE A 139 -9.09 4.68 -7.43
C ILE A 139 -9.68 6.03 -7.02
N LEU A 140 -10.70 6.01 -6.17
CA LEU A 140 -11.29 7.20 -5.57
C LEU A 140 -10.81 7.30 -4.12
N VAL A 141 -10.25 8.45 -3.75
CA VAL A 141 -9.72 8.68 -2.41
C VAL A 141 -10.34 9.95 -1.85
N ALA A 142 -10.99 9.85 -0.70
CA ALA A 142 -11.28 11.01 0.14
C ALA A 142 -10.13 11.16 1.16
N THR A 143 -9.63 12.37 1.35
CA THR A 143 -8.48 12.59 2.24
C THR A 143 -8.58 13.94 2.95
N SER A 144 -7.99 13.99 4.14
CA SER A 144 -7.72 15.22 4.86
C SER A 144 -6.23 15.61 4.85
N GLY A 145 -5.37 14.91 4.05
CA GLY A 145 -3.95 15.25 3.96
C GLY A 145 -3.06 14.12 3.47
N ASP A 146 -2.20 13.59 4.32
CA ASP A 146 -1.08 12.68 3.99
C ASP A 146 -1.46 11.44 3.17
N THR A 147 -2.63 10.85 3.45
CA THR A 147 -3.08 9.65 2.74
C THR A 147 -3.30 9.92 1.25
N GLY A 148 -3.92 11.05 0.92
CA GLY A 148 -4.15 11.45 -0.47
C GLY A 148 -2.84 11.66 -1.22
N LYS A 149 -1.89 12.38 -0.62
CA LYS A 149 -0.57 12.59 -1.23
C LYS A 149 0.18 11.27 -1.44
N ALA A 150 0.21 10.40 -0.43
CA ALA A 150 0.88 9.11 -0.54
C ALA A 150 0.20 8.21 -1.59
N ALA A 151 -1.13 8.26 -1.71
CA ALA A 151 -1.86 7.52 -2.75
C ALA A 151 -1.56 8.07 -4.16
N LEU A 152 -1.58 9.38 -4.35
CA LEU A 152 -1.21 10.00 -5.62
C LEU A 152 0.19 9.59 -6.06
N GLU A 153 1.16 9.64 -5.16
CA GLU A 153 2.55 9.26 -5.45
C GLU A 153 2.69 7.76 -5.75
N GLY A 154 2.01 6.91 -4.99
CA GLY A 154 2.07 5.46 -5.19
C GLY A 154 1.43 5.00 -6.49
N PHE A 155 0.31 5.60 -6.90
CA PHE A 155 -0.40 5.28 -8.14
C PHE A 155 0.08 6.07 -9.36
N LYS A 156 0.96 7.05 -9.19
CA LYS A 156 1.51 7.85 -10.28
C LYS A 156 2.06 6.96 -11.39
N ASP A 157 1.52 7.17 -12.60
CA ASP A 157 1.92 6.49 -13.84
C ASP A 157 1.93 4.95 -13.77
N VAL A 158 1.16 4.36 -12.85
CA VAL A 158 0.97 2.91 -12.78
C VAL A 158 -0.03 2.49 -13.86
N GLU A 159 0.45 1.66 -14.80
CA GLU A 159 -0.34 1.19 -15.94
C GLU A 159 -1.64 0.49 -15.50
N GLY A 160 -2.73 0.78 -16.20
CA GLY A 160 -4.05 0.20 -15.91
C GLY A 160 -4.76 0.83 -14.72
N THR A 161 -4.23 1.94 -14.17
CA THR A 161 -4.86 2.65 -13.06
C THR A 161 -5.11 4.12 -13.37
N LYS A 162 -6.15 4.68 -12.77
CA LYS A 162 -6.39 6.12 -12.64
C LYS A 162 -6.71 6.43 -11.19
N ILE A 163 -6.22 7.55 -10.70
CA ILE A 163 -6.51 7.98 -9.34
C ILE A 163 -7.10 9.38 -9.31
N LEU A 164 -8.18 9.55 -8.56
CA LEU A 164 -8.80 10.82 -8.27
C LEU A 164 -8.91 11.00 -6.77
N VAL A 165 -8.28 12.06 -6.27
CA VAL A 165 -8.28 12.41 -4.86
C VAL A 165 -9.18 13.60 -4.62
N PHE A 166 -10.14 13.43 -3.71
CA PHE A 166 -11.02 14.48 -3.20
C PHE A 166 -10.51 14.96 -1.84
N TYR A 167 -10.43 16.27 -1.67
CA TYR A 167 -10.07 16.86 -0.39
C TYR A 167 -10.96 18.07 -0.08
N PRO A 168 -11.28 18.34 1.20
CA PRO A 168 -12.01 19.55 1.57
C PRO A 168 -11.12 20.78 1.31
N ASP A 169 -11.67 21.81 0.64
CA ASP A 169 -10.92 23.04 0.32
C ASP A 169 -10.50 23.81 1.60
N GLU A 170 -11.33 23.67 2.65
CA GLU A 170 -11.02 24.14 4.00
C GLU A 170 -10.74 22.97 4.93
N GLY A 171 -9.77 23.12 5.83
CA GLY A 171 -9.43 22.08 6.83
C GLY A 171 -8.25 21.18 6.47
N VAL A 172 -7.62 21.38 5.31
CA VAL A 172 -6.33 20.79 4.94
C VAL A 172 -5.25 21.85 5.11
N SER A 173 -4.08 21.48 5.65
CA SER A 173 -2.98 22.43 5.80
C SER A 173 -2.51 22.95 4.43
N PRO A 174 -2.02 24.21 4.35
CA PRO A 174 -1.51 24.75 3.09
C PRO A 174 -0.43 23.88 2.44
N MET A 175 0.43 23.26 3.24
CA MET A 175 1.49 22.37 2.76
C MET A 175 0.90 21.08 2.14
N GLN A 176 -0.04 20.43 2.82
CA GLN A 176 -0.69 19.23 2.30
C GLN A 176 -1.50 19.52 1.02
N LYS A 177 -2.20 20.66 0.97
CA LYS A 177 -2.89 21.11 -0.23
C LYS A 177 -1.90 21.28 -1.39
N LEU A 178 -0.78 21.96 -1.15
CA LEU A 178 0.26 22.16 -2.15
C LEU A 178 0.85 20.83 -2.63
N GLN A 179 1.18 19.92 -1.73
CA GLN A 179 1.70 18.59 -2.06
C GLN A 179 0.77 17.79 -2.99
N MET A 180 -0.56 17.90 -2.80
CA MET A 180 -1.53 17.22 -3.66
C MET A 180 -1.71 17.94 -5.01
N THR A 181 -1.86 19.27 -5.00
CA THR A 181 -2.17 20.05 -6.20
C THR A 181 -0.99 20.19 -7.17
N THR A 182 0.23 19.99 -6.69
CA THR A 182 1.44 19.96 -7.52
C THR A 182 1.86 18.57 -7.95
N GLN A 183 1.06 17.53 -7.63
CA GLN A 183 1.36 16.17 -8.06
C GLN A 183 1.28 16.06 -9.57
N GLU A 184 2.38 15.65 -10.19
CA GLU A 184 2.47 15.33 -11.61
C GLU A 184 2.18 13.86 -11.86
N GLY A 185 1.67 13.53 -13.04
CA GLY A 185 1.41 12.16 -13.50
C GLY A 185 0.30 12.13 -14.54
N GLY A 186 0.40 11.22 -15.49
CA GLY A 186 -0.57 11.10 -16.60
C GLY A 186 -1.94 10.53 -16.19
N ASN A 187 -1.98 9.88 -15.04
CA ASN A 187 -3.16 9.16 -14.55
C ASN A 187 -3.69 9.69 -13.21
N VAL A 188 -3.18 10.85 -12.73
CA VAL A 188 -3.56 11.41 -11.44
C VAL A 188 -4.46 12.64 -11.62
N SER A 189 -5.44 12.79 -10.72
CA SER A 189 -6.32 13.96 -10.67
C SER A 189 -6.62 14.30 -9.22
N VAL A 190 -6.80 15.60 -8.96
CA VAL A 190 -7.10 16.13 -7.62
C VAL A 190 -8.28 17.08 -7.72
N CYS A 191 -9.24 16.93 -6.81
CA CYS A 191 -10.45 17.74 -6.78
C CYS A 191 -10.70 18.29 -5.37
N ALA A 192 -10.76 19.61 -5.25
CA ALA A 192 -11.22 20.26 -4.03
C ALA A 192 -12.75 20.22 -3.96
N ILE A 193 -13.29 19.93 -2.80
CA ILE A 193 -14.75 19.97 -2.55
C ILE A 193 -15.07 21.06 -1.53
N LYS A 194 -16.28 21.62 -1.62
CA LYS A 194 -16.86 22.46 -0.57
C LYS A 194 -17.51 21.55 0.46
N GLY A 195 -16.98 21.56 1.68
CA GLY A 195 -17.45 20.70 2.77
C GLY A 195 -16.29 20.23 3.63
N ASN A 196 -16.55 19.28 4.48
CA ASN A 196 -15.55 18.64 5.33
C ASN A 196 -15.13 17.26 4.79
N PHE A 197 -14.31 16.53 5.54
CA PHE A 197 -13.84 15.19 5.16
C PHE A 197 -14.98 14.18 5.00
N ASP A 198 -15.99 14.23 5.89
CA ASP A 198 -17.13 13.31 5.85
C ASP A 198 -17.98 13.54 4.59
N ASP A 199 -18.11 14.82 4.16
CA ASP A 199 -18.79 15.18 2.91
C ASP A 199 -18.03 14.64 1.68
N ALA A 200 -16.71 14.56 1.76
CA ALA A 200 -15.88 13.97 0.69
C ALA A 200 -16.03 12.44 0.60
N GLN A 201 -16.34 11.80 1.72
CA GLN A 201 -16.38 10.33 1.84
C GLN A 201 -17.78 9.75 1.56
N THR A 202 -18.82 10.53 1.67
CA THR A 202 -20.23 10.11 1.49
C THR A 202 -20.72 10.32 0.07
#